data_2458cfcaa2cd90690933e1e725802741
#
_entry.id   2458cfcaa2cd90690933e1e725802741
#
_cell.length_a   1.000
_cell.length_b   1.000
_cell.length_c   1.000
_cell.angle_alpha   90.00
_cell.angle_beta   90.00
_cell.angle_gamma   90.00
#
_symmetry.space_group_name_H-M   'P 1'
#
loop_
_entity.id
_entity.type
_entity.pdbx_description
1 polymer ?
#
loop_
_entity_poly.entity_id
_entity_poly.type
_entity_poly.pdbx_seq_one_letter_code
_entity_poly.pdbx_strand_id
1 'polypeptide(L)'
;MAVSAIAAHKLRSALTLLGVLVGVFSIIVVMTAMRVMQSDIERQLSSLGGDSFMVRKWPGIYFGVSGGDYEKYRRRKNITLSQGRALQDKITLPASIGIESLFWSGEIKTRYRTSAPTVRLYGETPGSFPAHNWNLSEGRLLADADVAGARNVCVLGSGLATNMFPNRSPVGERLPVDGINYSIIGVLESKGGTFGGDQDNFLVVPLTTGLNRYGRWWRSLDLLVQAPDHARYDATVEEVRGVLRLLRKVPPGEADDFEIASNDSKIAQFNEFTRSVRIGVTLVSSIALLAAGIGIMNIMLVSVTERTREIGIRRAIGARKRNIMAQFIMEAIVLCEVGGALGVVFGVLGGNLLALYLQLPPAIPVDWVVIGLAICSAVGIIFGTYPAWKAANLDPIESLRYE
;
A
#
# COMPACT_ATOMS: atom_id res chain seq x y z
N MET A 1 37.69 21.86 4.08
CA MET A 1 37.69 22.58 2.81
C MET A 1 36.29 22.69 2.20
N ALA A 2 35.49 21.61 2.00
CA ALA A 2 34.10 21.71 1.49
C ALA A 2 33.22 22.64 2.34
N VAL A 3 33.36 22.64 3.67
CA VAL A 3 32.59 23.50 4.59
C VAL A 3 32.91 24.99 4.45
N SER A 4 34.14 25.36 4.08
CA SER A 4 34.55 26.75 3.86
C SER A 4 33.99 27.35 2.55
N ALA A 5 33.82 26.52 1.53
CA ALA A 5 33.18 26.93 0.26
C ALA A 5 31.67 27.17 0.45
N ILE A 6 31.00 26.40 1.31
CA ILE A 6 29.60 26.60 1.68
C ILE A 6 29.40 27.95 2.40
N ALA A 7 30.39 28.35 3.19
CA ALA A 7 30.32 29.58 3.98
C ALA A 7 30.51 30.89 3.18
N ALA A 8 31.19 30.83 2.02
CA ALA A 8 31.47 32.00 1.18
C ALA A 8 30.20 32.47 0.42
N HIS A 9 29.35 31.55 -0.09
CA HIS A 9 28.12 31.88 -0.83
C HIS A 9 26.91 31.15 -0.22
N LYS A 10 26.59 31.44 1.02
CA LYS A 10 25.58 30.74 1.86
C LYS A 10 24.24 30.51 1.15
N LEU A 11 23.74 31.54 0.44
CA LEU A 11 22.40 31.47 -0.18
C LEU A 11 22.37 30.52 -1.38
N ARG A 12 23.43 30.54 -2.23
CA ARG A 12 23.53 29.67 -3.40
C ARG A 12 23.77 28.22 -3.00
N SER A 13 24.68 27.98 -2.05
CA SER A 13 24.96 26.65 -1.52
C SER A 13 23.74 26.07 -0.81
N ALA A 14 22.99 26.87 -0.05
CA ALA A 14 21.75 26.42 0.58
C ALA A 14 20.68 26.05 -0.46
N LEU A 15 20.54 26.82 -1.55
CA LEU A 15 19.56 26.54 -2.60
C LEU A 15 19.87 25.24 -3.37
N THR A 16 21.12 24.96 -3.63
CA THR A 16 21.53 23.74 -4.33
C THR A 16 21.45 22.52 -3.45
N LEU A 17 21.88 22.61 -2.17
CA LEU A 17 21.68 21.57 -1.18
C LEU A 17 20.19 21.26 -0.99
N LEU A 18 19.34 22.31 -0.95
CA LEU A 18 17.87 22.16 -0.88
C LEU A 18 17.34 21.41 -2.11
N GLY A 19 17.86 21.66 -3.30
CA GLY A 19 17.47 20.95 -4.52
C GLY A 19 17.78 19.44 -4.45
N VAL A 20 18.97 19.07 -4.00
CA VAL A 20 19.35 17.66 -3.78
C VAL A 20 18.46 17.05 -2.67
N LEU A 21 18.32 17.75 -1.56
CA LEU A 21 17.47 17.33 -0.44
C LEU A 21 16.04 17.04 -0.92
N VAL A 22 15.41 17.96 -1.64
CA VAL A 22 14.02 17.80 -2.13
C VAL A 22 13.92 16.64 -3.10
N GLY A 23 14.91 16.46 -4.02
CA GLY A 23 14.93 15.36 -4.96
C GLY A 23 14.97 13.98 -4.25
N VAL A 24 15.87 13.82 -3.29
CA VAL A 24 15.99 12.59 -2.50
C VAL A 24 14.82 12.40 -1.54
N PHE A 25 14.41 13.47 -0.85
CA PHE A 25 13.24 13.46 0.04
C PHE A 25 12.01 12.92 -0.68
N SER A 26 11.72 13.41 -1.91
CA SER A 26 10.55 13.02 -2.68
C SER A 26 10.55 11.52 -2.99
N ILE A 27 11.70 10.94 -3.33
CA ILE A 27 11.82 9.49 -3.55
C ILE A 27 11.60 8.73 -2.24
N ILE A 28 12.32 9.11 -1.19
CA ILE A 28 12.33 8.35 0.07
C ILE A 28 10.96 8.40 0.77
N VAL A 29 10.30 9.56 0.80
CA VAL A 29 8.98 9.68 1.46
C VAL A 29 7.94 8.80 0.77
N VAL A 30 7.91 8.79 -0.58
CA VAL A 30 6.95 7.96 -1.32
C VAL A 30 7.28 6.47 -1.18
N MET A 31 8.57 6.09 -1.25
CA MET A 31 8.96 4.70 -1.08
C MET A 31 8.73 4.19 0.35
N THR A 32 8.91 5.05 1.36
CA THR A 32 8.52 4.73 2.74
C THR A 32 7.02 4.49 2.84
N ALA A 33 6.20 5.38 2.30
CA ALA A 33 4.74 5.22 2.30
C ALA A 33 4.31 3.94 1.57
N MET A 34 4.91 3.63 0.41
CA MET A 34 4.63 2.39 -0.32
C MET A 34 5.02 1.13 0.46
N ARG A 35 6.18 1.15 1.13
CA ARG A 35 6.62 0.01 1.97
C ARG A 35 5.69 -0.21 3.15
N VAL A 36 5.24 0.87 3.77
CA VAL A 36 4.25 0.84 4.85
C VAL A 36 2.95 0.21 4.37
N MET A 37 2.42 0.68 3.23
CA MET A 37 1.19 0.12 2.63
C MET A 37 1.36 -1.35 2.24
N GLN A 38 2.50 -1.73 1.65
CA GLN A 38 2.78 -3.11 1.29
C GLN A 38 2.79 -4.03 2.52
N SER A 39 3.49 -3.63 3.58
CA SER A 39 3.56 -4.42 4.81
C SER A 39 2.20 -4.59 5.49
N ASP A 40 1.31 -3.61 5.34
CA ASP A 40 -0.05 -3.70 5.85
C ASP A 40 -0.90 -4.65 5.01
N ILE A 41 -0.84 -4.56 3.68
CA ILE A 41 -1.52 -5.50 2.79
C ILE A 41 -1.06 -6.94 3.07
N GLU A 42 0.23 -7.18 3.20
CA GLU A 42 0.78 -8.51 3.51
C GLU A 42 0.25 -9.03 4.86
N ARG A 43 0.12 -8.19 5.88
CA ARG A 43 -0.48 -8.54 7.17
C ARG A 43 -1.97 -8.83 7.06
N GLN A 44 -2.72 -8.01 6.34
CA GLN A 44 -4.15 -8.24 6.10
C GLN A 44 -4.38 -9.55 5.35
N LEU A 45 -3.52 -9.87 4.39
CA LEU A 45 -3.61 -11.10 3.62
C LEU A 45 -3.24 -12.33 4.45
N SER A 46 -2.27 -12.22 5.36
CA SER A 46 -1.94 -13.31 6.29
C SER A 46 -3.04 -13.57 7.32
N SER A 47 -3.92 -12.61 7.57
CA SER A 47 -5.09 -12.76 8.45
C SER A 47 -6.31 -13.39 7.76
N LEU A 48 -6.38 -13.34 6.43
CA LEU A 48 -7.28 -14.18 5.63
C LEU A 48 -6.61 -15.55 5.51
N GLY A 49 -7.35 -16.64 5.68
CA GLY A 49 -6.79 -17.98 5.50
C GLY A 49 -6.01 -18.06 4.19
N GLY A 50 -4.72 -18.47 4.26
CA GLY A 50 -3.79 -18.42 3.13
C GLY A 50 -4.27 -19.14 1.87
N ASP A 51 -5.20 -20.08 2.04
CA ASP A 51 -5.75 -20.92 0.97
C ASP A 51 -7.18 -20.51 0.58
N SER A 52 -7.58 -19.26 0.83
CA SER A 52 -8.92 -18.76 0.50
C SER A 52 -8.88 -17.76 -0.64
N PHE A 53 -9.92 -17.79 -1.48
CA PHE A 53 -10.14 -16.80 -2.52
C PHE A 53 -11.61 -16.40 -2.60
N MET A 54 -11.86 -15.28 -3.25
CA MET A 54 -13.21 -14.72 -3.38
C MET A 54 -13.58 -14.58 -4.85
N VAL A 55 -14.79 -15.00 -5.21
CA VAL A 55 -15.35 -14.76 -6.52
C VAL A 55 -16.38 -13.65 -6.45
N ARG A 56 -16.20 -12.61 -7.23
CA ARG A 56 -17.04 -11.42 -7.23
C ARG A 56 -17.28 -10.86 -8.63
N LYS A 57 -18.24 -9.96 -8.73
CA LYS A 57 -18.53 -9.25 -9.98
C LYS A 57 -17.45 -8.24 -10.34
N TRP A 58 -16.93 -7.54 -9.33
CA TRP A 58 -16.04 -6.40 -9.46
C TRP A 58 -14.61 -6.78 -9.09
N PRO A 59 -13.58 -6.22 -9.72
CA PRO A 59 -12.21 -6.41 -9.30
C PRO A 59 -12.00 -5.86 -7.87
N GLY A 60 -11.07 -6.46 -7.13
CA GLY A 60 -10.85 -6.13 -5.71
C GLY A 60 -10.27 -4.74 -5.47
N ILE A 61 -9.47 -4.22 -6.40
CA ILE A 61 -8.78 -2.93 -6.30
C ILE A 61 -9.03 -2.13 -7.59
N TYR A 62 -9.50 -0.89 -7.44
CA TYR A 62 -9.86 0.00 -8.55
C TYR A 62 -8.80 1.05 -8.88
N PHE A 63 -7.53 0.83 -8.58
CA PHE A 63 -6.49 1.79 -8.90
C PHE A 63 -6.26 1.86 -10.42
N GLY A 64 -6.52 3.03 -11.02
CA GLY A 64 -6.21 3.30 -12.42
C GLY A 64 -7.15 2.67 -13.45
N VAL A 65 -8.35 2.22 -13.04
CA VAL A 65 -9.35 1.70 -13.99
C VAL A 65 -9.80 2.82 -14.91
N SER A 66 -9.56 2.66 -16.21
CA SER A 66 -10.06 3.57 -17.23
C SER A 66 -11.60 3.55 -17.27
N GLY A 67 -12.23 4.66 -17.66
CA GLY A 67 -13.69 4.74 -17.75
C GLY A 67 -14.32 3.64 -18.61
N GLY A 68 -13.59 3.11 -19.60
CA GLY A 68 -14.03 1.99 -20.44
C GLY A 68 -14.11 0.66 -19.69
N ASP A 69 -13.18 0.40 -18.77
CA ASP A 69 -13.18 -0.82 -17.97
C ASP A 69 -14.30 -0.82 -16.93
N TYR A 70 -14.64 0.35 -16.35
CA TYR A 70 -15.77 0.47 -15.44
C TYR A 70 -17.09 0.05 -16.12
N GLU A 71 -17.34 0.48 -17.34
CA GLU A 71 -18.53 0.08 -18.10
C GLU A 71 -18.57 -1.43 -18.36
N LYS A 72 -17.43 -2.05 -18.65
CA LYS A 72 -17.30 -3.50 -18.82
C LYS A 72 -17.73 -4.25 -17.57
N TYR A 73 -17.22 -3.85 -16.40
CA TYR A 73 -17.57 -4.48 -15.12
C TYR A 73 -19.02 -4.22 -14.72
N ARG A 74 -19.55 -3.04 -14.96
CA ARG A 74 -20.94 -2.69 -14.69
C ARG A 74 -21.91 -3.58 -15.46
N ARG A 75 -21.60 -3.91 -16.71
CA ARG A 75 -22.42 -4.79 -17.58
C ARG A 75 -22.41 -6.26 -17.18
N ARG A 76 -21.44 -6.71 -16.39
CA ARG A 76 -21.42 -8.08 -15.89
C ARG A 76 -22.71 -8.36 -15.10
N LYS A 77 -23.26 -9.56 -15.25
CA LYS A 77 -24.43 -10.00 -14.49
C LYS A 77 -24.08 -10.13 -13.01
N ASN A 78 -25.02 -9.82 -12.13
CA ASN A 78 -24.84 -10.05 -10.71
C ASN A 78 -24.70 -11.54 -10.39
N ILE A 79 -23.88 -11.87 -9.41
CA ILE A 79 -23.81 -13.22 -8.85
C ILE A 79 -25.02 -13.36 -7.89
N THR A 80 -25.82 -14.40 -8.11
CA THR A 80 -27.08 -14.61 -7.37
C THR A 80 -26.93 -15.70 -6.33
N LEU A 81 -27.84 -15.71 -5.34
CA LEU A 81 -27.88 -16.76 -4.32
C LEU A 81 -28.10 -18.15 -4.91
N SER A 82 -28.90 -18.26 -5.98
CA SER A 82 -29.10 -19.54 -6.69
C SER A 82 -27.82 -20.06 -7.35
N GLN A 83 -27.03 -19.15 -7.92
CA GLN A 83 -25.71 -19.52 -8.49
C GLN A 83 -24.74 -19.96 -7.41
N GLY A 84 -24.69 -19.25 -6.28
CA GLY A 84 -23.84 -19.63 -5.14
C GLY A 84 -24.21 -21.02 -4.56
N ARG A 85 -25.51 -21.30 -4.38
CA ARG A 85 -25.97 -22.63 -3.95
C ARG A 85 -25.69 -23.71 -4.99
N ALA A 86 -25.97 -23.44 -6.25
CA ALA A 86 -25.66 -24.40 -7.33
C ALA A 86 -24.16 -24.68 -7.47
N LEU A 87 -23.29 -23.71 -7.11
CA LEU A 87 -21.86 -23.92 -7.01
C LEU A 87 -21.54 -24.88 -5.84
N GLN A 88 -22.08 -24.63 -4.64
CA GLN A 88 -21.92 -25.50 -3.49
C GLN A 88 -22.31 -26.96 -3.75
N ASP A 89 -23.39 -27.17 -4.52
CA ASP A 89 -23.90 -28.50 -4.85
C ASP A 89 -23.06 -29.25 -5.91
N LYS A 90 -22.33 -28.53 -6.78
CA LYS A 90 -21.65 -29.11 -7.95
C LYS A 90 -20.15 -29.28 -7.78
N ILE A 91 -19.58 -28.69 -6.76
CA ILE A 91 -18.14 -28.61 -6.59
C ILE A 91 -17.69 -29.58 -5.50
N THR A 92 -16.51 -30.17 -5.68
CA THR A 92 -16.02 -31.25 -4.82
C THR A 92 -14.71 -30.96 -4.11
N LEU A 93 -13.86 -30.11 -4.68
CA LEU A 93 -12.53 -29.86 -4.15
C LEU A 93 -12.50 -28.93 -2.91
N PRO A 94 -13.28 -27.83 -2.84
CA PRO A 94 -13.19 -26.90 -1.72
C PRO A 94 -13.51 -27.51 -0.36
N ALA A 95 -12.78 -27.07 0.67
CA ALA A 95 -13.08 -27.41 2.05
C ALA A 95 -14.33 -26.70 2.56
N SER A 96 -14.56 -25.44 2.12
CA SER A 96 -15.77 -24.71 2.42
C SER A 96 -16.07 -23.66 1.33
N ILE A 97 -17.38 -23.37 1.18
CA ILE A 97 -17.88 -22.29 0.33
C ILE A 97 -18.85 -21.46 1.11
N GLY A 98 -18.53 -20.19 1.29
CA GLY A 98 -19.40 -19.18 1.87
C GLY A 98 -20.01 -18.27 0.80
N ILE A 99 -21.16 -17.70 1.11
CA ILE A 99 -21.80 -16.67 0.30
C ILE A 99 -21.98 -15.45 1.19
N GLU A 100 -21.48 -14.32 0.74
CA GLU A 100 -21.51 -13.07 1.53
C GLU A 100 -22.06 -11.88 0.77
N SER A 101 -22.46 -10.86 1.52
CA SER A 101 -22.70 -9.51 1.00
C SER A 101 -22.58 -8.49 2.13
N LEU A 102 -21.96 -7.35 1.83
CA LEU A 102 -22.03 -6.17 2.70
C LEU A 102 -23.37 -5.47 2.48
N PHE A 103 -24.22 -5.40 3.50
CA PHE A 103 -25.54 -4.82 3.39
C PHE A 103 -25.62 -3.36 3.83
N TRP A 104 -24.92 -3.01 4.90
CA TRP A 104 -25.03 -1.71 5.52
C TRP A 104 -23.70 -1.31 6.18
N SER A 105 -23.47 -0.01 6.25
CA SER A 105 -22.39 0.56 7.04
C SER A 105 -22.89 1.83 7.71
N GLY A 106 -22.59 2.01 8.99
CA GLY A 106 -23.07 3.17 9.73
C GLY A 106 -22.77 3.09 11.22
N GLU A 107 -23.48 3.91 11.97
CA GLU A 107 -23.38 4.04 13.41
C GLU A 107 -24.46 3.23 14.11
N ILE A 108 -24.10 2.47 15.14
CA ILE A 108 -25.05 1.75 15.98
C ILE A 108 -25.23 2.51 17.29
N LYS A 109 -26.49 2.85 17.63
CA LYS A 109 -26.84 3.54 18.86
C LYS A 109 -27.64 2.63 19.80
N THR A 110 -27.12 2.50 21.00
CA THR A 110 -27.86 1.88 22.12
C THR A 110 -28.23 2.94 23.17
N ARG A 111 -28.98 2.56 24.18
CA ARG A 111 -29.30 3.48 25.30
C ARG A 111 -28.06 4.00 26.03
N TYR A 112 -26.96 3.27 25.98
CA TYR A 112 -25.81 3.52 26.82
C TYR A 112 -24.57 3.95 26.02
N ARG A 113 -24.49 3.57 24.74
CA ARG A 113 -23.30 3.80 23.90
C ARG A 113 -23.65 3.97 22.45
N THR A 114 -22.73 4.63 21.77
CA THR A 114 -22.73 4.83 20.34
C THR A 114 -21.43 4.26 19.77
N SER A 115 -21.53 3.47 18.71
CA SER A 115 -20.37 2.91 18.03
C SER A 115 -19.66 3.96 17.14
N ALA A 116 -18.50 3.61 16.61
CA ALA A 116 -17.93 4.36 15.48
C ALA A 116 -18.88 4.33 14.27
N PRO A 117 -18.87 5.38 13.40
CA PRO A 117 -19.76 5.44 12.23
C PRO A 117 -19.37 4.46 11.11
N THR A 118 -18.37 3.63 11.35
CA THR A 118 -17.76 2.71 10.38
C THR A 118 -18.12 1.25 10.61
N VAL A 119 -19.13 0.96 11.45
CA VAL A 119 -19.58 -0.43 11.66
C VAL A 119 -20.16 -0.99 10.38
N ARG A 120 -19.73 -2.19 10.01
CA ARG A 120 -20.17 -2.91 8.80
C ARG A 120 -21.09 -4.06 9.18
N LEU A 121 -22.19 -4.22 8.45
CA LEU A 121 -23.12 -5.33 8.56
C LEU A 121 -22.95 -6.24 7.34
N TYR A 122 -22.43 -7.42 7.60
CA TYR A 122 -22.29 -8.47 6.60
C TYR A 122 -23.40 -9.49 6.75
N GLY A 123 -23.91 -9.95 5.62
CA GLY A 123 -24.77 -11.14 5.60
C GLY A 123 -23.95 -12.32 5.08
N GLU A 124 -23.95 -13.40 5.83
CA GLU A 124 -23.07 -14.54 5.60
C GLU A 124 -23.83 -15.87 5.67
N THR A 125 -23.23 -16.87 5.01
CA THR A 125 -23.57 -18.28 5.24
C THR A 125 -22.52 -18.94 6.11
N PRO A 126 -22.80 -20.07 6.79
CA PRO A 126 -21.84 -20.73 7.69
C PRO A 126 -20.49 -21.06 7.06
N GLY A 127 -20.44 -21.37 5.76
CA GLY A 127 -19.22 -21.66 5.03
C GLY A 127 -18.26 -20.47 4.87
N SER A 128 -18.70 -19.24 5.18
CA SER A 128 -17.84 -18.04 5.10
C SER A 128 -16.85 -17.94 6.26
N PHE A 129 -17.19 -18.46 7.43
CA PHE A 129 -16.38 -18.31 8.64
C PHE A 129 -14.98 -18.95 8.50
N PRO A 130 -14.85 -20.20 8.01
CA PRO A 130 -13.53 -20.78 7.77
C PRO A 130 -12.74 -20.01 6.70
N ALA A 131 -13.39 -19.59 5.61
CA ALA A 131 -12.73 -18.85 4.53
C ALA A 131 -12.19 -17.49 4.97
N HIS A 132 -12.89 -16.83 5.92
CA HIS A 132 -12.40 -15.63 6.58
C HIS A 132 -11.41 -15.92 7.71
N ASN A 133 -11.18 -17.17 8.09
CA ASN A 133 -10.42 -17.55 9.30
C ASN A 133 -10.99 -16.85 10.55
N TRP A 134 -12.32 -16.82 10.67
CA TRP A 134 -13.02 -16.27 11.83
C TRP A 134 -13.26 -17.35 12.87
N ASN A 135 -12.56 -17.24 13.98
CA ASN A 135 -12.71 -18.12 15.12
C ASN A 135 -13.70 -17.55 16.13
N LEU A 136 -14.37 -18.42 16.86
CA LEU A 136 -15.31 -18.06 17.89
C LEU A 136 -14.58 -17.84 19.22
N SER A 137 -14.81 -16.69 19.86
CA SER A 137 -14.36 -16.40 21.23
C SER A 137 -15.39 -16.79 22.26
N GLU A 138 -16.69 -16.49 22.00
CA GLU A 138 -17.78 -16.75 22.94
C GLU A 138 -19.09 -17.04 22.20
N GLY A 139 -19.92 -17.93 22.73
CA GLY A 139 -21.22 -18.24 22.16
C GLY A 139 -21.20 -19.29 21.06
N ARG A 140 -21.85 -19.03 19.92
CA ARG A 140 -21.87 -19.89 18.72
C ARG A 140 -21.86 -19.10 17.42
N LEU A 141 -21.40 -19.72 16.36
CA LEU A 141 -21.47 -19.20 14.98
C LEU A 141 -22.89 -19.36 14.41
N LEU A 142 -23.10 -18.75 13.23
CA LEU A 142 -24.31 -18.98 12.43
C LEU A 142 -24.42 -20.43 12.01
N ALA A 143 -25.62 -20.96 12.04
CA ALA A 143 -25.96 -22.29 11.53
C ALA A 143 -26.83 -22.17 10.27
N ASP A 144 -26.90 -23.23 9.46
CA ASP A 144 -27.76 -23.29 8.28
C ASP A 144 -29.25 -23.06 8.63
N ALA A 145 -29.67 -23.51 9.81
CA ALA A 145 -31.05 -23.25 10.32
C ALA A 145 -31.32 -21.75 10.55
N ASP A 146 -30.31 -20.94 10.90
CA ASP A 146 -30.46 -19.49 11.07
C ASP A 146 -30.62 -18.82 9.70
N VAL A 147 -29.86 -19.29 8.70
CA VAL A 147 -29.96 -18.83 7.31
C VAL A 147 -31.28 -19.25 6.68
N ALA A 148 -31.68 -20.52 6.81
CA ALA A 148 -32.93 -21.03 6.26
C ALA A 148 -34.16 -20.34 6.85
N GLY A 149 -34.15 -20.09 8.17
CA GLY A 149 -35.23 -19.42 8.91
C GLY A 149 -35.16 -17.88 8.84
N ALA A 150 -34.17 -17.28 8.19
CA ALA A 150 -33.94 -15.84 8.17
C ALA A 150 -34.06 -15.21 9.57
N ARG A 151 -33.40 -15.82 10.56
CA ARG A 151 -33.52 -15.42 11.99
C ARG A 151 -32.79 -14.09 12.21
N ASN A 152 -33.37 -13.25 13.08
CA ASN A 152 -32.75 -12.00 13.51
C ASN A 152 -31.68 -12.24 14.59
N VAL A 153 -30.62 -12.94 14.23
CA VAL A 153 -29.46 -13.21 15.09
C VAL A 153 -28.23 -12.58 14.50
N CYS A 154 -27.24 -12.27 15.32
CA CYS A 154 -25.95 -11.76 14.85
C CYS A 154 -24.76 -12.30 15.65
N VAL A 155 -23.62 -12.35 14.99
CA VAL A 155 -22.30 -12.60 15.57
C VAL A 155 -21.52 -11.30 15.48
N LEU A 156 -20.87 -10.88 16.55
CA LEU A 156 -20.11 -9.63 16.61
C LEU A 156 -18.64 -9.87 16.38
N GLY A 157 -17.97 -8.96 15.69
CA GLY A 157 -16.53 -8.83 15.74
C GLY A 157 -16.08 -8.33 17.12
N SER A 158 -14.90 -8.72 17.55
CA SER A 158 -14.35 -8.43 18.88
C SER A 158 -14.32 -6.93 19.20
N GLY A 159 -13.92 -6.08 18.25
CA GLY A 159 -13.85 -4.63 18.45
C GLY A 159 -15.23 -4.01 18.72
N LEU A 160 -16.25 -4.42 17.96
CA LEU A 160 -17.62 -3.96 18.18
C LEU A 160 -18.15 -4.46 19.53
N ALA A 161 -17.89 -5.73 19.88
CA ALA A 161 -18.32 -6.31 21.15
C ALA A 161 -17.70 -5.55 22.33
N THR A 162 -16.40 -5.33 22.35
CA THR A 162 -15.69 -4.61 23.41
C THR A 162 -16.16 -3.15 23.53
N ASN A 163 -16.42 -2.50 22.39
CA ASN A 163 -16.84 -1.10 22.37
C ASN A 163 -18.25 -0.91 22.91
N MET A 164 -19.18 -1.79 22.51
CA MET A 164 -20.60 -1.66 22.90
C MET A 164 -20.90 -2.27 24.26
N PHE A 165 -20.15 -3.30 24.68
CA PHE A 165 -20.40 -4.07 25.91
C PHE A 165 -19.14 -4.22 26.77
N PRO A 166 -18.54 -3.12 27.28
CA PRO A 166 -17.34 -3.20 28.08
C PRO A 166 -17.61 -3.99 29.37
N ASN A 167 -16.72 -4.88 29.70
CA ASN A 167 -16.70 -5.66 30.94
C ASN A 167 -17.91 -6.58 31.16
N ARG A 168 -18.67 -6.94 30.10
CA ARG A 168 -19.75 -7.91 30.17
C ARG A 168 -19.88 -8.69 28.87
N SER A 169 -20.34 -9.95 28.96
CA SER A 169 -20.66 -10.73 27.79
C SER A 169 -21.86 -10.10 27.03
N PRO A 170 -21.69 -9.89 25.70
CA PRO A 170 -22.82 -9.46 24.88
C PRO A 170 -23.74 -10.60 24.45
N VAL A 171 -23.37 -11.86 24.64
CA VAL A 171 -24.13 -13.02 24.18
C VAL A 171 -25.47 -13.10 24.91
N GLY A 172 -26.55 -13.20 24.13
CA GLY A 172 -27.92 -13.18 24.64
C GLY A 172 -28.58 -11.79 24.66
N GLU A 173 -27.79 -10.72 24.57
CA GLU A 173 -28.29 -9.34 24.49
C GLU A 173 -28.91 -9.01 23.13
N ARG A 174 -29.67 -7.93 23.05
CA ARG A 174 -30.24 -7.43 21.79
C ARG A 174 -29.53 -6.17 21.33
N LEU A 175 -29.17 -6.14 20.06
CA LEU A 175 -28.50 -5.00 19.42
C LEU A 175 -29.44 -4.41 18.35
N PRO A 176 -29.89 -3.15 18.50
CA PRO A 176 -30.67 -2.49 17.47
C PRO A 176 -29.71 -1.99 16.35
N VAL A 177 -29.93 -2.47 15.14
CA VAL A 177 -29.14 -2.06 13.96
C VAL A 177 -30.13 -1.72 12.84
N ASP A 178 -30.06 -0.51 12.33
CA ASP A 178 -30.93 -0.02 11.24
C ASP A 178 -32.41 -0.36 11.41
N GLY A 179 -32.94 -0.17 12.66
CA GLY A 179 -34.33 -0.41 13.00
C GLY A 179 -34.72 -1.87 13.24
N ILE A 180 -33.76 -2.81 13.18
CA ILE A 180 -34.01 -4.22 13.51
C ILE A 180 -33.24 -4.58 14.78
N ASN A 181 -33.91 -5.33 15.67
CA ASN A 181 -33.26 -5.89 16.86
C ASN A 181 -32.71 -7.29 16.55
N TYR A 182 -31.41 -7.42 16.60
CA TYR A 182 -30.71 -8.69 16.45
C TYR A 182 -30.36 -9.26 17.82
N SER A 183 -30.56 -10.56 18.04
CA SER A 183 -30.06 -11.25 19.22
C SER A 183 -28.62 -11.67 18.99
N ILE A 184 -27.71 -11.27 19.88
CA ILE A 184 -26.30 -11.62 19.81
C ILE A 184 -26.11 -13.07 20.21
N ILE A 185 -25.60 -13.91 19.32
CA ILE A 185 -25.41 -15.34 19.54
C ILE A 185 -23.95 -15.75 19.72
N GLY A 186 -23.02 -14.88 19.35
CA GLY A 186 -21.58 -15.14 19.51
C GLY A 186 -20.73 -13.91 19.28
N VAL A 187 -19.48 -14.03 19.68
CA VAL A 187 -18.41 -13.03 19.48
C VAL A 187 -17.22 -13.72 18.87
N LEU A 188 -16.64 -13.10 17.86
CA LEU A 188 -15.43 -13.60 17.19
C LEU A 188 -14.17 -13.22 17.97
N GLU A 189 -13.11 -14.02 17.79
CA GLU A 189 -11.77 -13.65 18.27
C GLU A 189 -11.28 -12.38 17.59
N SER A 190 -10.45 -11.62 18.31
CA SER A 190 -9.84 -10.42 17.75
C SER A 190 -8.77 -10.76 16.72
N LYS A 191 -8.86 -10.09 15.55
CA LYS A 191 -7.80 -10.09 14.54
C LYS A 191 -6.89 -8.88 14.61
N GLY A 192 -7.20 -7.95 15.51
CA GLY A 192 -6.47 -6.71 15.71
C GLY A 192 -6.86 -5.59 14.75
N GLY A 193 -6.48 -4.37 15.12
CA GLY A 193 -6.64 -3.19 14.27
C GLY A 193 -5.53 -3.12 13.22
N THR A 194 -5.90 -2.84 12.00
CA THR A 194 -4.99 -2.50 10.90
C THR A 194 -5.47 -1.21 10.24
N PHE A 195 -4.69 -0.72 9.33
CA PHE A 195 -4.84 0.52 8.59
C PHE A 195 -6.26 1.10 8.49
N GLY A 196 -6.46 2.25 9.13
CA GLY A 196 -7.65 3.09 8.91
C GLY A 196 -8.94 2.58 9.53
N GLY A 197 -8.92 1.52 10.33
CA GLY A 197 -10.10 1.00 11.00
C GLY A 197 -9.82 -0.23 11.84
N ASP A 198 -10.64 -0.37 12.86
CA ASP A 198 -10.77 -1.60 13.62
C ASP A 198 -11.35 -2.67 12.69
N GLN A 199 -10.52 -3.66 12.29
CA GLN A 199 -10.97 -4.79 11.45
C GLN A 199 -12.09 -5.58 12.13
N ASP A 200 -12.18 -5.49 13.44
CA ASP A 200 -13.13 -6.21 14.27
C ASP A 200 -14.42 -5.39 14.51
N ASN A 201 -14.56 -4.21 13.85
CA ASN A 201 -15.76 -3.34 14.01
C ASN A 201 -16.85 -3.69 13.00
N PHE A 202 -17.39 -4.89 13.11
CA PHE A 202 -18.45 -5.38 12.24
C PHE A 202 -19.38 -6.34 12.98
N LEU A 203 -20.51 -6.62 12.33
CA LEU A 203 -21.43 -7.69 12.75
C LEU A 203 -21.84 -8.53 11.54
N VAL A 204 -22.10 -9.80 11.81
CA VAL A 204 -22.50 -10.80 10.83
C VAL A 204 -23.91 -11.26 11.13
N VAL A 205 -24.79 -11.20 10.14
CA VAL A 205 -26.17 -11.71 10.22
C VAL A 205 -26.36 -12.84 9.19
N PRO A 206 -27.41 -13.68 9.30
CA PRO A 206 -27.73 -14.65 8.27
C PRO A 206 -27.94 -13.94 6.91
N LEU A 207 -27.34 -14.46 5.85
CA LEU A 207 -27.43 -13.85 4.51
C LEU A 207 -28.88 -13.58 4.08
N THR A 208 -29.77 -14.51 4.34
CA THR A 208 -31.19 -14.38 3.99
C THR A 208 -31.89 -13.27 4.77
N THR A 209 -31.52 -13.04 6.02
CA THR A 209 -32.02 -11.91 6.83
C THR A 209 -31.61 -10.57 6.19
N GLY A 210 -30.34 -10.43 5.81
CA GLY A 210 -29.84 -9.25 5.10
C GLY A 210 -30.52 -9.06 3.75
N LEU A 211 -30.64 -10.12 2.94
CA LEU A 211 -31.32 -10.07 1.63
C LEU A 211 -32.79 -9.69 1.72
N ASN A 212 -33.49 -10.14 2.76
CA ASN A 212 -34.92 -9.79 2.98
C ASN A 212 -35.08 -8.31 3.35
N ARG A 213 -34.13 -7.74 4.13
CA ARG A 213 -34.18 -6.33 4.55
C ARG A 213 -33.70 -5.36 3.47
N TYR A 214 -32.55 -5.66 2.86
CA TYR A 214 -31.83 -4.71 1.99
C TYR A 214 -32.02 -4.98 0.50
N GLY A 215 -32.78 -6.00 0.13
CA GLY A 215 -33.12 -6.36 -1.24
C GLY A 215 -32.15 -7.34 -1.88
N ARG A 216 -32.69 -8.12 -2.83
CA ARG A 216 -31.98 -9.22 -3.53
C ARG A 216 -31.55 -8.85 -4.96
N TRP A 217 -32.32 -8.02 -5.64
CA TRP A 217 -32.28 -7.92 -7.10
C TRP A 217 -31.13 -7.09 -7.66
N TRP A 218 -30.72 -6.05 -6.98
CA TRP A 218 -29.64 -5.17 -7.47
C TRP A 218 -28.25 -5.54 -6.95
N ARG A 219 -28.15 -6.46 -6.01
CA ARG A 219 -26.89 -6.85 -5.37
C ARG A 219 -26.23 -7.99 -6.11
N SER A 220 -24.93 -7.90 -6.26
CA SER A 220 -24.09 -9.05 -6.58
C SER A 220 -23.58 -9.60 -5.25
N LEU A 221 -23.68 -10.90 -5.06
CA LEU A 221 -23.10 -11.59 -3.93
C LEU A 221 -21.65 -11.92 -4.23
N ASP A 222 -20.84 -12.02 -3.18
CA ASP A 222 -19.49 -12.53 -3.24
C ASP A 222 -19.47 -13.98 -2.76
N LEU A 223 -18.67 -14.83 -3.39
CA LEU A 223 -18.51 -16.23 -3.02
C LEU A 223 -17.12 -16.41 -2.43
N LEU A 224 -17.05 -16.80 -1.17
CA LEU A 224 -15.81 -17.13 -0.51
C LEU A 224 -15.55 -18.62 -0.62
N VAL A 225 -14.38 -18.97 -1.09
CA VAL A 225 -13.98 -20.36 -1.29
C VAL A 225 -12.69 -20.59 -0.53
N GLN A 226 -12.67 -21.66 0.27
CA GLN A 226 -11.48 -22.13 0.94
C GLN A 226 -11.03 -23.44 0.28
N ALA A 227 -9.80 -23.48 -0.24
CA ALA A 227 -9.17 -24.70 -0.67
C ALA A 227 -8.81 -25.58 0.55
N PRO A 228 -8.76 -26.90 0.43
CA PRO A 228 -8.42 -27.78 1.54
C PRO A 228 -6.96 -27.64 1.99
N ASP A 229 -6.08 -27.31 1.07
CA ASP A 229 -4.65 -27.08 1.29
C ASP A 229 -4.05 -26.26 0.14
N HIS A 230 -2.84 -25.76 0.32
CA HIS A 230 -2.13 -24.98 -0.67
C HIS A 230 -1.82 -25.76 -1.97
N ALA A 231 -1.59 -27.06 -1.87
CA ALA A 231 -1.29 -27.89 -3.03
C ALA A 231 -2.48 -28.03 -3.99
N ARG A 232 -3.70 -27.95 -3.45
CA ARG A 232 -4.95 -28.03 -4.23
C ARG A 232 -5.55 -26.66 -4.57
N TYR A 233 -4.89 -25.60 -4.16
CA TYR A 233 -5.41 -24.23 -4.36
C TYR A 233 -5.73 -23.94 -5.83
N ASP A 234 -4.76 -24.09 -6.74
CA ASP A 234 -4.94 -23.84 -8.15
C ASP A 234 -6.00 -24.75 -8.79
N ALA A 235 -6.01 -26.03 -8.42
CA ALA A 235 -7.03 -26.97 -8.88
C ALA A 235 -8.44 -26.53 -8.42
N THR A 236 -8.57 -26.05 -7.19
CA THR A 236 -9.82 -25.54 -6.64
C THR A 236 -10.28 -24.27 -7.39
N VAL A 237 -9.34 -23.37 -7.69
CA VAL A 237 -9.64 -22.16 -8.48
C VAL A 237 -10.17 -22.52 -9.86
N GLU A 238 -9.52 -23.48 -10.56
CA GLU A 238 -9.95 -23.90 -11.89
C GLU A 238 -11.28 -24.66 -11.87
N GLU A 239 -11.53 -25.51 -10.87
CA GLU A 239 -12.84 -26.15 -10.71
C GLU A 239 -13.95 -25.13 -10.51
N VAL A 240 -13.76 -24.15 -9.60
CA VAL A 240 -14.71 -23.06 -9.35
C VAL A 240 -14.95 -22.25 -10.61
N ARG A 241 -13.89 -21.89 -11.34
CA ARG A 241 -13.97 -21.18 -12.62
C ARG A 241 -14.79 -21.96 -13.63
N GLY A 242 -14.49 -23.24 -13.83
CA GLY A 242 -15.19 -24.10 -14.78
C GLY A 242 -16.68 -24.22 -14.49
N VAL A 243 -17.04 -24.50 -13.23
CA VAL A 243 -18.44 -24.62 -12.80
C VAL A 243 -19.18 -23.29 -12.92
N LEU A 244 -18.57 -22.17 -12.54
CA LEU A 244 -19.20 -20.85 -12.66
C LEU A 244 -19.37 -20.44 -14.11
N ARG A 245 -18.41 -20.69 -15.01
CA ARG A 245 -18.58 -20.45 -16.46
C ARG A 245 -19.77 -21.24 -17.00
N LEU A 246 -19.96 -22.49 -16.57
CA LEU A 246 -21.11 -23.32 -16.95
C LEU A 246 -22.43 -22.72 -16.43
N LEU A 247 -22.49 -22.38 -15.13
CA LEU A 247 -23.69 -21.81 -14.49
C LEU A 247 -24.07 -20.45 -15.07
N ARG A 248 -23.11 -19.66 -15.49
CA ARG A 248 -23.30 -18.32 -16.07
C ARG A 248 -23.40 -18.32 -17.59
N LYS A 249 -23.24 -19.50 -18.22
CA LYS A 249 -23.29 -19.70 -19.67
C LYS A 249 -22.29 -18.80 -20.41
N VAL A 250 -21.05 -18.71 -19.91
CA VAL A 250 -19.95 -18.00 -20.56
C VAL A 250 -19.44 -18.84 -21.72
N PRO A 251 -19.45 -18.34 -22.98
CA PRO A 251 -19.01 -19.12 -24.14
C PRO A 251 -17.53 -19.51 -24.06
N PRO A 252 -17.14 -20.64 -24.68
CA PRO A 252 -15.71 -20.97 -24.81
C PRO A 252 -14.95 -19.86 -25.55
N GLY A 253 -13.78 -19.50 -25.06
CA GLY A 253 -12.93 -18.45 -25.65
C GLY A 253 -13.26 -17.02 -25.20
N GLU A 254 -14.41 -16.76 -24.57
CA GLU A 254 -14.70 -15.47 -23.95
C GLU A 254 -14.09 -15.34 -22.56
N ALA A 255 -13.77 -14.09 -22.19
CA ALA A 255 -13.27 -13.77 -20.85
C ALA A 255 -14.36 -14.01 -19.80
N ASP A 256 -13.93 -14.30 -18.57
CA ASP A 256 -14.84 -14.49 -17.43
C ASP A 256 -15.67 -13.23 -17.18
N ASP A 257 -16.96 -13.41 -16.89
CA ASP A 257 -17.88 -12.35 -16.50
C ASP A 257 -17.94 -12.14 -14.98
N PHE A 258 -16.95 -12.69 -14.27
CA PHE A 258 -16.69 -12.56 -12.86
C PHE A 258 -15.18 -12.41 -12.62
N GLU A 259 -14.80 -12.07 -11.39
CA GLU A 259 -13.41 -11.93 -10.99
C GLU A 259 -13.09 -12.93 -9.87
N ILE A 260 -11.94 -13.59 -9.97
CA ILE A 260 -11.41 -14.41 -8.90
C ILE A 260 -10.33 -13.59 -8.20
N ALA A 261 -10.67 -13.07 -7.02
CA ALA A 261 -9.79 -12.27 -6.19
C ALA A 261 -9.08 -13.16 -5.17
N SER A 262 -7.86 -13.54 -5.48
CA SER A 262 -6.95 -14.22 -4.54
C SER A 262 -6.09 -13.21 -3.80
N ASN A 263 -5.42 -13.67 -2.75
CA ASN A 263 -4.41 -12.85 -2.06
C ASN A 263 -3.29 -12.46 -3.03
N ASP A 264 -2.83 -13.41 -3.85
CA ASP A 264 -1.79 -13.17 -4.84
C ASP A 264 -2.21 -12.16 -5.91
N SER A 265 -3.47 -12.20 -6.36
CA SER A 265 -3.99 -11.22 -7.31
C SER A 265 -4.03 -9.80 -6.73
N LYS A 266 -4.32 -9.65 -5.44
CA LYS A 266 -4.30 -8.35 -4.75
C LYS A 266 -2.88 -7.82 -4.63
N ILE A 267 -1.93 -8.68 -4.27
CA ILE A 267 -0.49 -8.33 -4.21
C ILE A 267 0.00 -7.93 -5.62
N ALA A 268 -0.35 -8.69 -6.66
CA ALA A 268 0.04 -8.38 -8.02
C ALA A 268 -0.51 -7.02 -8.50
N GLN A 269 -1.79 -6.75 -8.27
CA GLN A 269 -2.41 -5.45 -8.59
C GLN A 269 -1.77 -4.29 -7.82
N PHE A 270 -1.47 -4.49 -6.53
CA PHE A 270 -0.78 -3.49 -5.73
C PHE A 270 0.64 -3.24 -6.25
N ASN A 271 1.37 -4.28 -6.64
CA ASN A 271 2.72 -4.17 -7.20
C ASN A 271 2.70 -3.41 -8.54
N GLU A 272 1.70 -3.63 -9.39
CA GLU A 272 1.54 -2.91 -10.65
C GLU A 272 1.25 -1.42 -10.42
N PHE A 273 0.33 -1.11 -9.50
CA PHE A 273 0.07 0.27 -9.08
C PHE A 273 1.33 0.94 -8.53
N THR A 274 2.04 0.26 -7.61
CA THR A 274 3.29 0.74 -7.02
C THR A 274 4.35 0.99 -8.07
N ARG A 275 4.44 0.11 -9.08
CA ARG A 275 5.37 0.29 -10.21
C ARG A 275 5.09 1.58 -10.98
N SER A 276 3.83 1.87 -11.26
CA SER A 276 3.42 3.09 -11.98
C SER A 276 3.75 4.36 -11.18
N VAL A 277 3.44 4.37 -9.89
CA VAL A 277 3.77 5.48 -8.98
C VAL A 277 5.30 5.65 -8.88
N ARG A 278 6.04 4.55 -8.75
CA ARG A 278 7.50 4.55 -8.69
C ARG A 278 8.12 5.21 -9.93
N ILE A 279 7.65 4.85 -11.12
CA ILE A 279 8.12 5.46 -12.37
C ILE A 279 7.84 6.97 -12.36
N GLY A 280 6.63 7.39 -12.01
CA GLY A 280 6.25 8.80 -11.94
C GLY A 280 7.14 9.60 -10.98
N VAL A 281 7.31 9.12 -9.76
CA VAL A 281 8.15 9.77 -8.75
C VAL A 281 9.63 9.81 -9.18
N THR A 282 10.14 8.72 -9.75
CA THR A 282 11.52 8.67 -10.24
C THR A 282 11.75 9.71 -11.35
N LEU A 283 10.80 9.88 -12.28
CA LEU A 283 10.90 10.90 -13.32
C LEU A 283 10.92 12.32 -12.74
N VAL A 284 9.99 12.66 -11.87
CA VAL A 284 9.92 13.99 -11.24
C VAL A 284 11.18 14.27 -10.42
N SER A 285 11.61 13.31 -9.60
CA SER A 285 12.81 13.46 -8.78
C SER A 285 14.09 13.54 -9.62
N SER A 286 14.16 12.86 -10.78
CA SER A 286 15.29 12.97 -11.71
C SER A 286 15.40 14.40 -12.25
N ILE A 287 14.29 15.04 -12.58
CA ILE A 287 14.29 16.45 -13.02
C ILE A 287 14.82 17.37 -11.91
N ALA A 288 14.36 17.17 -10.68
CA ALA A 288 14.84 17.94 -9.53
C ALA A 288 16.33 17.74 -9.27
N LEU A 289 16.82 16.51 -9.35
CA LEU A 289 18.23 16.17 -9.19
C LEU A 289 19.10 16.73 -10.32
N LEU A 290 18.61 16.74 -11.56
CA LEU A 290 19.31 17.38 -12.69
C LEU A 290 19.45 18.89 -12.46
N ALA A 291 18.37 19.56 -12.04
CA ALA A 291 18.42 20.97 -11.73
C ALA A 291 19.38 21.28 -10.58
N ALA A 292 19.37 20.47 -9.52
CA ALA A 292 20.32 20.57 -8.40
C ALA A 292 21.76 20.33 -8.86
N GLY A 293 21.99 19.35 -9.74
CA GLY A 293 23.31 19.04 -10.32
C GLY A 293 23.90 20.21 -11.11
N ILE A 294 23.08 20.88 -11.92
CA ILE A 294 23.49 22.14 -12.60
C ILE A 294 23.87 23.21 -11.57
N GLY A 295 23.12 23.33 -10.49
CA GLY A 295 23.43 24.22 -9.37
C GLY A 295 24.80 23.89 -8.74
N ILE A 296 25.08 22.61 -8.49
CA ILE A 296 26.38 22.15 -7.95
C ILE A 296 27.52 22.47 -8.93
N MET A 297 27.31 22.21 -10.22
CA MET A 297 28.30 22.54 -11.25
C MET A 297 28.65 24.03 -11.24
N ASN A 298 27.62 24.92 -11.13
CA ASN A 298 27.83 26.35 -11.07
C ASN A 298 28.58 26.81 -9.81
N ILE A 299 28.28 26.22 -8.64
CA ILE A 299 29.02 26.51 -7.40
C ILE A 299 30.49 26.08 -7.54
N MET A 300 30.72 24.88 -8.07
CA MET A 300 32.05 24.37 -8.24
C MET A 300 32.88 25.21 -9.23
N LEU A 301 32.25 25.72 -10.32
CA LEU A 301 32.92 26.63 -11.26
C LEU A 301 33.33 27.93 -10.57
N VAL A 302 32.45 28.53 -9.74
CA VAL A 302 32.81 29.73 -8.96
C VAL A 302 33.92 29.40 -7.95
N SER A 303 33.84 28.27 -7.25
CA SER A 303 34.88 27.85 -6.31
C SER A 303 36.26 27.65 -7.00
N VAL A 304 36.29 27.13 -8.24
CA VAL A 304 37.50 27.00 -9.03
C VAL A 304 38.10 28.39 -9.38
N THR A 305 37.27 29.36 -9.77
CA THR A 305 37.75 30.72 -10.08
C THR A 305 38.29 31.44 -8.86
N GLU A 306 37.60 31.33 -7.69
CA GLU A 306 38.07 31.93 -6.43
C GLU A 306 39.38 31.31 -5.92
N ARG A 307 39.63 30.04 -6.22
CA ARG A 307 40.85 29.30 -5.80
C ARG A 307 41.89 29.14 -6.92
N THR A 308 41.78 29.94 -7.99
CA THR A 308 42.68 29.82 -9.17
C THR A 308 44.15 29.91 -8.75
N ARG A 309 44.51 30.86 -7.89
CA ARG A 309 45.90 31.05 -7.40
C ARG A 309 46.37 29.84 -6.54
N GLU A 310 45.53 29.33 -5.67
CA GLU A 310 45.87 28.14 -4.87
C GLU A 310 46.11 26.90 -5.73
N ILE A 311 45.26 26.68 -6.74
CA ILE A 311 45.42 25.59 -7.73
C ILE A 311 46.71 25.78 -8.53
N GLY A 312 46.99 27.02 -8.96
CA GLY A 312 48.22 27.36 -9.68
C GLY A 312 49.49 27.07 -8.88
N ILE A 313 49.52 27.41 -7.58
CA ILE A 313 50.63 27.09 -6.69
C ILE A 313 50.83 25.56 -6.59
N ARG A 314 49.78 24.80 -6.35
CA ARG A 314 49.85 23.32 -6.29
C ARG A 314 50.40 22.73 -7.60
N ARG A 315 49.93 23.25 -8.72
CA ARG A 315 50.43 22.83 -10.06
C ARG A 315 51.88 23.17 -10.28
N ALA A 316 52.33 24.36 -9.86
CA ALA A 316 53.74 24.81 -9.97
C ALA A 316 54.69 23.93 -9.12
N ILE A 317 54.24 23.45 -7.95
CA ILE A 317 55.00 22.54 -7.07
C ILE A 317 54.97 21.08 -7.59
N GLY A 318 54.26 20.78 -8.71
CA GLY A 318 54.29 19.47 -9.36
C GLY A 318 53.06 18.57 -9.08
N ALA A 319 51.94 19.09 -8.56
CA ALA A 319 50.73 18.30 -8.41
C ALA A 319 50.23 17.78 -9.75
N ARG A 320 49.93 16.47 -9.83
CA ARG A 320 49.37 15.84 -11.02
C ARG A 320 47.92 16.30 -11.26
N LYS A 321 47.54 16.52 -12.53
CA LYS A 321 46.16 16.88 -12.93
C LYS A 321 45.11 15.96 -12.31
N ARG A 322 45.38 14.64 -12.27
CA ARG A 322 44.48 13.64 -11.69
C ARG A 322 44.20 13.91 -10.21
N ASN A 323 45.18 14.36 -9.44
CA ASN A 323 45.00 14.62 -8.00
C ASN A 323 44.09 15.82 -7.76
N ILE A 324 44.25 16.89 -8.56
CA ILE A 324 43.41 18.07 -8.52
C ILE A 324 41.96 17.70 -8.93
N MET A 325 41.84 16.97 -10.06
CA MET A 325 40.52 16.51 -10.52
C MET A 325 39.80 15.63 -9.47
N ALA A 326 40.51 14.66 -8.89
CA ALA A 326 39.93 13.79 -7.84
C ALA A 326 39.46 14.59 -6.60
N GLN A 327 40.24 15.61 -6.20
CA GLN A 327 39.89 16.46 -5.08
C GLN A 327 38.56 17.19 -5.33
N PHE A 328 38.39 17.85 -6.48
CA PHE A 328 37.18 18.58 -6.80
C PHE A 328 35.99 17.67 -7.03
N ILE A 329 36.15 16.48 -7.61
CA ILE A 329 35.08 15.47 -7.70
C ILE A 329 34.65 15.02 -6.31
N MET A 330 35.58 14.74 -5.40
CA MET A 330 35.25 14.36 -4.03
C MET A 330 34.54 15.49 -3.28
N GLU A 331 34.90 16.76 -3.49
CA GLU A 331 34.16 17.89 -2.93
C GLU A 331 32.70 17.94 -3.43
N ALA A 332 32.48 17.69 -4.74
CA ALA A 332 31.14 17.63 -5.30
C ALA A 332 30.32 16.45 -4.74
N ILE A 333 30.92 15.27 -4.62
CA ILE A 333 30.28 14.09 -4.01
C ILE A 333 29.86 14.39 -2.57
N VAL A 334 30.78 14.94 -1.76
CA VAL A 334 30.48 15.26 -0.34
C VAL A 334 29.30 16.25 -0.23
N LEU A 335 29.25 17.25 -1.10
CA LEU A 335 28.12 18.19 -1.14
C LEU A 335 26.80 17.48 -1.47
N CYS A 336 26.81 16.59 -2.46
CA CYS A 336 25.62 15.80 -2.82
C CYS A 336 25.20 14.86 -1.69
N GLU A 337 26.16 14.18 -1.03
CA GLU A 337 25.88 13.24 0.05
C GLU A 337 25.31 13.94 1.30
N VAL A 338 25.77 15.13 1.63
CA VAL A 338 25.18 15.92 2.73
C VAL A 338 23.72 16.26 2.44
N GLY A 339 23.42 16.76 1.22
CA GLY A 339 22.05 17.02 0.80
C GLY A 339 21.20 15.74 0.75
N GLY A 340 21.77 14.66 0.23
CA GLY A 340 21.14 13.34 0.14
C GLY A 340 20.83 12.74 1.50
N ALA A 341 21.80 12.76 2.44
CA ALA A 341 21.61 12.25 3.80
C ALA A 341 20.48 13.00 4.55
N LEU A 342 20.44 14.33 4.42
CA LEU A 342 19.34 15.13 4.96
C LEU A 342 18.02 14.77 4.29
N GLY A 343 18.01 14.59 2.97
CA GLY A 343 16.84 14.15 2.21
C GLY A 343 16.32 12.78 2.67
N VAL A 344 17.23 11.83 2.93
CA VAL A 344 16.90 10.51 3.49
C VAL A 344 16.28 10.65 4.87
N VAL A 345 16.92 11.39 5.78
CA VAL A 345 16.43 11.56 7.16
C VAL A 345 15.02 12.16 7.16
N PHE A 346 14.84 13.27 6.45
CA PHE A 346 13.52 13.91 6.36
C PHE A 346 12.50 13.06 5.59
N GLY A 347 12.93 12.32 4.58
CA GLY A 347 12.06 11.41 3.81
C GLY A 347 11.54 10.25 4.64
N VAL A 348 12.42 9.59 5.41
CA VAL A 348 12.03 8.51 6.33
C VAL A 348 11.15 9.04 7.46
N LEU A 349 11.50 10.19 8.04
CA LEU A 349 10.68 10.83 9.08
C LEU A 349 9.31 11.24 8.53
N GLY A 350 9.25 11.89 7.39
CA GLY A 350 7.99 12.32 6.76
C GLY A 350 7.09 11.14 6.37
N GLY A 351 7.67 10.08 5.79
CA GLY A 351 6.93 8.86 5.45
C GLY A 351 6.39 8.13 6.68
N ASN A 352 7.17 8.06 7.77
CA ASN A 352 6.72 7.44 9.01
C ASN A 352 5.76 8.32 9.83
N LEU A 353 5.82 9.64 9.72
CA LEU A 353 4.80 10.53 10.28
C LEU A 353 3.45 10.32 9.59
N LEU A 354 3.45 10.14 8.27
CA LEU A 354 2.24 9.75 7.53
C LEU A 354 1.75 8.38 7.97
N ALA A 355 2.63 7.40 8.17
CA ALA A 355 2.30 6.08 8.69
C ALA A 355 1.65 6.18 10.08
N LEU A 356 2.19 7.00 10.97
CA LEU A 356 1.64 7.22 12.30
C LEU A 356 0.24 7.86 12.25
N TYR A 357 0.06 8.88 11.39
CA TYR A 357 -1.25 9.51 11.18
C TYR A 357 -2.30 8.51 10.67
N LEU A 358 -1.88 7.59 9.83
CA LEU A 358 -2.72 6.53 9.27
C LEU A 358 -2.78 5.27 10.17
N GLN A 359 -2.18 5.30 11.36
CA GLN A 359 -2.10 4.18 12.32
C GLN A 359 -1.43 2.92 11.76
N LEU A 360 -0.39 3.11 10.93
CA LEU A 360 0.37 2.05 10.31
C LEU A 360 1.68 1.77 11.02
N PRO A 361 2.21 0.55 10.90
CA PRO A 361 3.53 0.25 11.41
C PRO A 361 4.61 1.02 10.64
N PRO A 362 5.56 1.65 11.36
CA PRO A 362 6.66 2.34 10.71
C PRO A 362 7.53 1.37 9.90
N ALA A 363 8.05 1.83 8.77
CA ALA A 363 8.95 1.06 7.92
C ALA A 363 10.12 1.93 7.43
N ILE A 364 11.28 1.30 7.26
CA ILE A 364 12.45 1.94 6.68
C ILE A 364 12.78 1.21 5.37
N PRO A 365 12.69 1.87 4.21
CA PRO A 365 13.05 1.28 2.93
C PRO A 365 14.57 1.32 2.72
N VAL A 366 15.32 0.42 3.38
CA VAL A 366 16.80 0.41 3.36
C VAL A 366 17.34 0.30 1.94
N ASP A 367 16.70 -0.48 1.09
CA ASP A 367 16.99 -0.61 -0.34
C ASP A 367 16.98 0.76 -1.05
N TRP A 368 15.96 1.57 -0.82
CA TRP A 368 15.81 2.90 -1.43
C TRP A 368 16.72 3.94 -0.80
N VAL A 369 17.08 3.81 0.47
CA VAL A 369 18.08 4.65 1.13
C VAL A 369 19.43 4.47 0.44
N VAL A 370 19.85 3.23 0.22
CA VAL A 370 21.13 2.94 -0.47
C VAL A 370 21.11 3.43 -1.92
N ILE A 371 20.01 3.20 -2.66
CA ILE A 371 19.83 3.69 -4.03
C ILE A 371 19.88 5.22 -4.07
N GLY A 372 19.20 5.90 -3.13
CA GLY A 372 19.18 7.36 -3.06
C GLY A 372 20.57 7.97 -2.87
N LEU A 373 21.37 7.43 -1.95
CA LEU A 373 22.76 7.85 -1.75
C LEU A 373 23.66 7.54 -2.95
N ALA A 374 23.50 6.36 -3.58
CA ALA A 374 24.21 6.03 -4.80
C ALA A 374 23.89 7.00 -5.96
N ILE A 375 22.64 7.42 -6.09
CA ILE A 375 22.23 8.45 -7.07
C ILE A 375 22.86 9.79 -6.72
N CYS A 376 22.95 10.20 -5.44
CA CYS A 376 23.64 11.42 -5.01
C CYS A 376 25.12 11.39 -5.40
N SER A 377 25.81 10.29 -5.15
CA SER A 377 27.20 10.10 -5.58
C SER A 377 27.33 10.22 -7.10
N ALA A 378 26.46 9.59 -7.87
CA ALA A 378 26.46 9.68 -9.33
C ALA A 378 26.26 11.12 -9.84
N VAL A 379 25.32 11.85 -9.26
CA VAL A 379 25.08 13.28 -9.58
C VAL A 379 26.33 14.11 -9.25
N GLY A 380 26.94 13.89 -8.08
CA GLY A 380 28.20 14.55 -7.70
C GLY A 380 29.33 14.31 -8.69
N ILE A 381 29.48 13.08 -9.16
CA ILE A 381 30.48 12.72 -10.16
C ILE A 381 30.21 13.40 -11.51
N ILE A 382 28.97 13.24 -12.03
CA ILE A 382 28.58 13.76 -13.35
C ILE A 382 28.75 15.27 -13.42
N PHE A 383 28.16 15.99 -12.49
CA PHE A 383 28.18 17.46 -12.50
C PHE A 383 29.45 18.06 -11.91
N GLY A 384 30.20 17.33 -11.09
CA GLY A 384 31.52 17.73 -10.57
C GLY A 384 32.66 17.53 -11.57
N THR A 385 32.53 16.63 -12.56
CA THR A 385 33.60 16.29 -13.50
C THR A 385 34.01 17.49 -14.36
N TYR A 386 33.08 18.26 -14.91
CA TYR A 386 33.40 19.41 -15.76
C TYR A 386 34.18 20.52 -15.01
N PRO A 387 33.75 21.01 -13.84
CA PRO A 387 34.53 21.96 -13.04
C PRO A 387 35.90 21.41 -12.61
N ALA A 388 35.95 20.14 -12.22
CA ALA A 388 37.21 19.49 -11.84
C ALA A 388 38.19 19.39 -12.99
N TRP A 389 37.72 19.08 -14.19
CA TRP A 389 38.53 19.08 -15.40
C TRP A 389 39.07 20.48 -15.72
N LYS A 390 38.23 21.51 -15.61
CA LYS A 390 38.62 22.92 -15.80
C LYS A 390 39.70 23.32 -14.80
N ALA A 391 39.53 22.99 -13.51
CA ALA A 391 40.53 23.24 -12.47
C ALA A 391 41.86 22.53 -12.73
N ALA A 392 41.83 21.27 -13.17
CA ALA A 392 43.04 20.50 -13.47
C ALA A 392 43.84 20.99 -14.71
N ASN A 393 43.19 21.73 -15.59
CA ASN A 393 43.82 22.25 -16.82
C ASN A 393 44.20 23.76 -16.74
N LEU A 394 44.08 24.38 -15.56
CA LEU A 394 44.58 25.75 -15.37
C LEU A 394 46.10 25.84 -15.64
N ASP A 395 46.52 26.90 -16.35
CA ASP A 395 47.92 27.20 -16.55
C ASP A 395 48.53 27.77 -15.26
N PRO A 396 49.62 27.18 -14.72
CA PRO A 396 50.24 27.67 -13.50
C PRO A 396 50.73 29.12 -13.63
N ILE A 397 51.21 29.52 -14.79
CA ILE A 397 51.81 30.86 -15.01
C ILE A 397 50.69 31.92 -15.02
N GLU A 398 49.61 31.67 -15.75
CA GLU A 398 48.46 32.55 -15.77
C GLU A 398 47.74 32.60 -14.40
N SER A 399 47.66 31.46 -13.72
CA SER A 399 47.01 31.35 -12.41
C SER A 399 47.73 32.13 -11.30
N LEU A 400 49.06 32.29 -11.39
CA LEU A 400 49.86 33.08 -10.45
C LEU A 400 49.84 34.59 -10.74
N ARG A 401 49.43 34.97 -11.98
CA ARG A 401 49.30 36.36 -12.42
C ARG A 401 47.90 36.96 -12.14
N TYR A 402 46.98 36.11 -11.75
CA TYR A 402 45.61 36.53 -11.39
C TYR A 402 45.61 37.25 -10.02
N GLU A 403 45.32 38.54 -10.00
CA GLU A 403 45.04 39.35 -8.82
C GLU A 403 43.61 39.16 -8.32
#